data_bfc90bc70af22c0a57010f80074a2991
#
_entry.id   bfc90bc70af22c0a57010f80074a2991
#
_cell.length_a   1.000
_cell.length_b   1.000
_cell.length_c   1.000
_cell.angle_alpha   90.00
_cell.angle_beta   90.00
_cell.angle_gamma   90.00
#
_symmetry.space_group_name_H-M   'P 1'
#
loop_
_entity.id
_entity.type
_entity.pdbx_description
1 polymer ?
#
loop_
_entity_poly.entity_id
_entity_poly.type
_entity_poly.pdbx_seq_one_letter_code
_entity_poly.pdbx_strand_id
1 'polypeptide(L)'
;MEMKKYKLGDILELQRGYDLTSAEMKNANIPVAGSNGVIGYHDVAKCITPCITVGRSGSVGKVHFYRDPVWVHNTALYVSNFKGNDPKYLYYLLSVLKLDVLCGSSVVPSLNRNVVYPMEAPFCSDVGLQNKISSILSTLDKRIENLRAQNRVLEQTAKT
;
A
#
# COMPACT_ATOMS: atom_id res chain seq x y z
N MET A 1 22.63 12.23 -9.98
CA MET A 1 21.38 11.41 -10.07
C MET A 1 20.26 12.37 -10.46
N GLU A 2 19.75 12.27 -11.66
CA GLU A 2 18.68 13.16 -12.14
C GLU A 2 17.34 12.47 -11.90
N MET A 3 16.56 13.00 -10.95
CA MET A 3 15.17 12.60 -10.74
C MET A 3 14.31 13.32 -11.76
N LYS A 4 13.70 12.59 -12.67
CA LYS A 4 12.75 13.13 -13.65
C LYS A 4 11.32 12.95 -13.14
N LYS A 5 10.43 13.82 -13.60
CA LYS A 5 8.99 13.66 -13.31
C LYS A 5 8.38 12.65 -14.28
N TYR A 6 7.64 11.70 -13.74
CA TYR A 6 6.86 10.71 -14.48
C TYR A 6 5.42 10.73 -14.01
N LYS A 7 4.48 10.48 -14.91
CA LYS A 7 3.09 10.24 -14.52
C LYS A 7 2.98 8.88 -13.85
N LEU A 8 2.18 8.77 -12.79
CA LEU A 8 2.00 7.49 -12.09
C LEU A 8 1.52 6.38 -13.01
N GLY A 9 0.65 6.69 -13.99
CA GLY A 9 0.19 5.71 -14.97
C GLY A 9 1.28 5.15 -15.89
N ASP A 10 2.43 5.85 -16.02
CA ASP A 10 3.56 5.36 -16.82
C ASP A 10 4.41 4.33 -16.04
N ILE A 11 4.39 4.37 -14.70
CA ILE A 11 5.26 3.57 -13.85
C ILE A 11 4.56 2.42 -13.12
N LEU A 12 3.22 2.43 -13.04
CA LEU A 12 2.43 1.36 -12.42
C LEU A 12 1.01 1.30 -13.02
N GLU A 13 0.31 0.20 -12.73
CA GLU A 13 -1.12 0.08 -12.99
C GLU A 13 -1.88 -0.22 -11.70
N LEU A 14 -3.04 0.44 -11.55
CA LEU A 14 -3.93 0.27 -10.41
C LEU A 14 -5.21 -0.45 -10.83
N GLN A 15 -5.67 -1.35 -9.96
CA GLN A 15 -6.96 -2.00 -10.10
C GLN A 15 -7.77 -1.83 -8.81
N ARG A 16 -9.10 -1.71 -8.95
CA ARG A 16 -10.03 -1.75 -7.80
C ARG A 16 -10.04 -3.15 -7.21
N GLY A 17 -10.05 -3.23 -5.88
CA GLY A 17 -10.25 -4.48 -5.18
C GLY A 17 -11.64 -5.07 -5.40
N TYR A 18 -11.87 -6.24 -4.84
CA TYR A 18 -13.04 -7.09 -5.08
C TYR A 18 -14.09 -6.89 -3.99
N ASP A 19 -15.34 -6.99 -4.36
CA ASP A 19 -16.44 -6.93 -3.43
C ASP A 19 -16.42 -8.16 -2.51
N LEU A 20 -16.62 -7.93 -1.23
CA LEU A 20 -16.72 -8.97 -0.20
C LEU A 20 -17.52 -8.37 0.96
N THR A 21 -18.63 -8.98 1.31
CA THR A 21 -19.42 -8.57 2.46
C THR A 21 -18.84 -9.14 3.76
N SER A 22 -19.17 -8.53 4.90
CA SER A 22 -18.73 -9.03 6.20
C SER A 22 -19.22 -10.45 6.48
N ALA A 23 -20.38 -10.85 5.94
CA ALA A 23 -20.93 -12.20 6.08
C ALA A 23 -20.16 -13.25 5.27
N GLU A 24 -19.47 -12.85 4.19
CA GLU A 24 -18.64 -13.73 3.37
C GLU A 24 -17.21 -13.85 3.90
N MET A 25 -16.81 -12.99 4.83
CA MET A 25 -15.51 -13.13 5.51
C MET A 25 -15.50 -14.42 6.33
N LYS A 26 -14.33 -15.07 6.39
CA LYS A 26 -14.16 -16.38 7.03
C LYS A 26 -13.10 -16.32 8.12
N ASN A 27 -13.24 -17.18 9.11
CA ASN A 27 -12.18 -17.38 10.10
C ASN A 27 -11.05 -18.23 9.49
N ALA A 28 -10.18 -17.58 8.71
CA ALA A 28 -9.10 -18.20 7.95
C ALA A 28 -7.83 -17.31 8.01
N ASN A 29 -6.79 -17.62 7.24
CA ASN A 29 -5.48 -17.02 7.39
C ASN A 29 -5.14 -15.95 6.33
N ILE A 30 -5.96 -15.81 5.29
CA ILE A 30 -5.72 -14.80 4.23
C ILE A 30 -6.32 -13.46 4.67
N PRO A 31 -5.51 -12.43 4.90
CA PRO A 31 -6.02 -11.13 5.32
C PRO A 31 -6.85 -10.47 4.22
N VAL A 32 -7.94 -9.82 4.61
CA VAL A 32 -8.74 -8.95 3.74
C VAL A 32 -8.25 -7.51 3.93
N ALA A 33 -7.60 -6.97 2.91
CA ALA A 33 -7.02 -5.63 2.92
C ALA A 33 -8.05 -4.57 2.49
N GLY A 34 -8.49 -3.75 3.43
CA GLY A 34 -9.34 -2.58 3.18
C GLY A 34 -8.54 -1.30 3.01
N SER A 35 -9.23 -0.16 3.07
CA SER A 35 -8.63 1.18 2.89
C SER A 35 -7.66 1.58 4.00
N ASN A 36 -7.76 1.00 5.18
CA ASN A 36 -6.93 1.34 6.35
C ASN A 36 -6.21 0.11 6.95
N GLY A 37 -5.86 -0.86 6.13
CA GLY A 37 -5.22 -2.10 6.58
C GLY A 37 -6.17 -3.28 6.59
N VAL A 38 -5.89 -4.29 7.42
CA VAL A 38 -6.67 -5.53 7.51
C VAL A 38 -8.02 -5.28 8.18
N ILE A 39 -9.11 -5.72 7.53
CA ILE A 39 -10.50 -5.56 8.01
C ILE A 39 -11.17 -6.89 8.34
N GLY A 40 -10.53 -8.02 8.06
CA GLY A 40 -11.00 -9.37 8.30
C GLY A 40 -10.13 -10.40 7.63
N TYR A 41 -10.62 -11.61 7.50
CA TYR A 41 -9.88 -12.74 6.91
C TYR A 41 -10.76 -13.52 5.93
N HIS A 42 -10.12 -14.28 5.04
CA HIS A 42 -10.75 -15.15 4.06
C HIS A 42 -9.85 -16.36 3.78
N ASP A 43 -10.36 -17.36 3.09
CA ASP A 43 -9.62 -18.56 2.69
C ASP A 43 -9.06 -18.49 1.26
N VAL A 44 -9.38 -17.42 0.52
CA VAL A 44 -8.92 -17.19 -0.86
C VAL A 44 -8.19 -15.87 -0.94
N ALA A 45 -7.03 -15.85 -1.61
CA ALA A 45 -6.32 -14.63 -2.01
C ALA A 45 -6.74 -14.20 -3.42
N LYS A 46 -6.81 -12.89 -3.65
CA LYS A 46 -7.03 -12.28 -4.97
C LYS A 46 -5.82 -11.51 -5.50
N CYS A 47 -4.91 -11.15 -4.63
CA CYS A 47 -3.64 -10.53 -5.00
C CYS A 47 -2.50 -11.44 -4.53
N ILE A 48 -1.66 -11.84 -5.49
CA ILE A 48 -0.42 -12.57 -5.23
C ILE A 48 0.67 -11.54 -4.92
N THR A 49 1.58 -11.88 -4.05
CA THR A 49 2.60 -10.99 -3.52
C THR A 49 3.74 -10.69 -4.49
N PRO A 50 4.38 -9.55 -4.30
CA PRO A 50 4.08 -8.48 -3.33
C PRO A 50 2.82 -7.69 -3.72
N CYS A 51 2.01 -7.28 -2.73
CA CYS A 51 0.82 -6.48 -2.97
C CYS A 51 0.93 -5.10 -2.30
N ILE A 52 0.68 -4.03 -3.06
CA ILE A 52 0.56 -2.67 -2.55
C ILE A 52 -0.89 -2.26 -2.68
N THR A 53 -1.51 -1.81 -1.59
CA THR A 53 -2.86 -1.26 -1.61
C THR A 53 -2.84 0.24 -1.33
N VAL A 54 -3.78 0.95 -1.92
CA VAL A 54 -4.04 2.37 -1.71
C VAL A 54 -5.50 2.54 -1.32
N GLY A 55 -5.76 3.16 -0.19
CA GLY A 55 -7.12 3.42 0.28
C GLY A 55 -7.90 4.21 -0.74
N ARG A 56 -9.06 3.66 -1.16
CA ARG A 56 -9.95 4.25 -2.16
C ARG A 56 -11.10 5.04 -1.53
N SER A 57 -11.71 4.51 -0.48
CA SER A 57 -12.83 5.12 0.24
C SER A 57 -12.67 4.94 1.75
N GLY A 58 -13.15 5.88 2.53
CA GLY A 58 -12.89 5.94 3.97
C GLY A 58 -11.50 6.54 4.26
N SER A 59 -10.47 5.73 4.42
CA SER A 59 -9.09 6.21 4.61
C SER A 59 -8.38 6.38 3.27
N VAL A 60 -8.81 7.39 2.50
CA VAL A 60 -8.32 7.65 1.15
C VAL A 60 -6.82 7.96 1.16
N GLY A 61 -6.10 7.42 0.17
CA GLY A 61 -4.67 7.67 -0.04
C GLY A 61 -3.73 6.92 0.91
N LYS A 62 -4.23 6.22 1.93
CA LYS A 62 -3.37 5.39 2.79
C LYS A 62 -2.80 4.20 2.03
N VAL A 63 -1.48 4.01 2.14
CA VAL A 63 -0.76 2.98 1.40
C VAL A 63 -0.29 1.88 2.35
N HIS A 64 -0.53 0.62 1.98
CA HIS A 64 -0.08 -0.54 2.74
C HIS A 64 0.67 -1.52 1.82
N PHE A 65 1.64 -2.22 2.40
CA PHE A 65 2.45 -3.23 1.71
C PHE A 65 2.25 -4.59 2.36
N TYR A 66 1.85 -5.59 1.56
CA TYR A 66 1.65 -6.96 2.01
C TYR A 66 2.69 -7.87 1.38
N ARG A 67 3.33 -8.68 2.22
CA ARG A 67 4.34 -9.68 1.78
C ARG A 67 3.69 -11.01 1.45
N ASP A 68 2.57 -11.30 2.10
CA ASP A 68 1.81 -12.54 1.96
C ASP A 68 0.57 -12.32 1.09
N PRO A 69 0.02 -13.36 0.46
CA PRO A 69 -1.18 -13.25 -0.36
C PRO A 69 -2.35 -12.62 0.41
N VAL A 70 -3.10 -11.74 -0.26
CA VAL A 70 -4.21 -11.03 0.36
C VAL A 70 -5.45 -11.02 -0.54
N TRP A 71 -6.64 -10.87 0.07
CA TRP A 71 -7.83 -10.42 -0.62
C TRP A 71 -7.87 -8.90 -0.54
N VAL A 72 -7.82 -8.21 -1.67
CA VAL A 72 -7.99 -6.74 -1.69
C VAL A 72 -9.47 -6.41 -1.79
N HIS A 73 -9.98 -5.73 -0.76
CA HIS A 73 -11.38 -5.31 -0.67
C HIS A 73 -11.66 -4.10 -1.58
N ASN A 74 -12.90 -3.95 -2.03
CA ASN A 74 -13.34 -2.88 -2.94
C ASN A 74 -13.13 -1.45 -2.42
N THR A 75 -12.89 -1.27 -1.12
CA THR A 75 -12.53 0.01 -0.49
C THR A 75 -11.09 0.42 -0.73
N ALA A 76 -10.29 -0.42 -1.39
CA ALA A 76 -8.91 -0.14 -1.77
C ALA A 76 -8.69 -0.33 -3.29
N LEU A 77 -7.71 0.39 -3.82
CA LEU A 77 -7.03 0.06 -5.07
C LEU A 77 -5.80 -0.79 -4.74
N TYR A 78 -5.30 -1.57 -5.68
CA TYR A 78 -4.01 -2.25 -5.56
C TYR A 78 -3.19 -2.11 -6.84
N VAL A 79 -1.87 -2.22 -6.71
CA VAL A 79 -0.97 -2.24 -7.86
C VAL A 79 -1.06 -3.61 -8.52
N SER A 80 -1.67 -3.64 -9.70
CA SER A 80 -1.83 -4.86 -10.50
C SER A 80 -0.66 -5.13 -11.43
N ASN A 81 0.12 -4.09 -11.78
CA ASN A 81 1.32 -4.20 -12.61
C ASN A 81 2.35 -3.16 -12.18
N PHE A 82 3.54 -3.63 -11.84
CA PHE A 82 4.67 -2.79 -11.40
C PHE A 82 5.49 -2.23 -12.56
N LYS A 83 5.21 -2.63 -13.80
CA LYS A 83 5.93 -2.20 -15.03
C LYS A 83 7.45 -2.33 -14.93
N GLY A 84 7.92 -3.42 -14.30
CA GLY A 84 9.33 -3.73 -14.12
C GLY A 84 10.04 -2.97 -13.00
N ASN A 85 9.32 -2.12 -12.26
CA ASN A 85 9.87 -1.38 -11.13
C ASN A 85 9.92 -2.23 -9.86
N ASP A 86 10.80 -1.85 -8.93
CA ASP A 86 10.88 -2.47 -7.60
C ASP A 86 9.60 -2.19 -6.79
N PRO A 87 8.86 -3.22 -6.34
CA PRO A 87 7.61 -3.02 -5.63
C PRO A 87 7.78 -2.25 -4.31
N LYS A 88 8.88 -2.47 -3.60
CA LYS A 88 9.10 -1.80 -2.32
C LYS A 88 9.45 -0.32 -2.51
N TYR A 89 10.18 0.01 -3.59
CA TYR A 89 10.41 1.38 -3.99
C TYR A 89 9.10 2.09 -4.33
N LEU A 90 8.22 1.46 -5.12
CA LEU A 90 6.90 2.03 -5.46
C LEU A 90 6.01 2.21 -4.22
N TYR A 91 6.10 1.29 -3.25
CA TYR A 91 5.41 1.46 -1.97
C TYR A 91 5.87 2.74 -1.24
N TYR A 92 7.18 2.97 -1.13
CA TYR A 92 7.69 4.18 -0.49
C TYR A 92 7.34 5.44 -1.28
N LEU A 93 7.44 5.40 -2.61
CA LEU A 93 7.02 6.50 -3.46
C LEU A 93 5.55 6.87 -3.22
N LEU A 94 4.65 5.91 -3.31
CA LEU A 94 3.21 6.13 -3.09
C LEU A 94 2.92 6.63 -1.68
N SER A 95 3.67 6.16 -0.67
CA SER A 95 3.47 6.51 0.74
C SER A 95 3.80 7.98 1.06
N VAL A 96 4.67 8.62 0.26
CA VAL A 96 5.01 10.05 0.44
C VAL A 96 4.14 10.98 -0.40
N LEU A 97 3.37 10.44 -1.35
CA LEU A 97 2.45 11.22 -2.17
C LEU A 97 1.14 11.48 -1.42
N LYS A 98 0.65 12.72 -1.50
CA LYS A 98 -0.64 13.13 -0.93
C LYS A 98 -1.77 12.76 -1.89
N LEU A 99 -2.09 11.46 -2.00
CA LEU A 99 -3.11 10.96 -2.93
C LEU A 99 -4.54 11.34 -2.51
N ASP A 100 -4.76 11.65 -1.24
CA ASP A 100 -6.02 12.12 -0.67
C ASP A 100 -6.51 13.44 -1.29
N VAL A 101 -5.59 14.35 -1.66
CA VAL A 101 -5.94 15.63 -2.30
C VAL A 101 -6.60 15.46 -3.68
N LEU A 102 -6.46 14.29 -4.31
CA LEU A 102 -7.04 13.99 -5.63
C LEU A 102 -8.55 13.70 -5.58
N CYS A 103 -9.14 13.57 -4.41
CA CYS A 103 -10.56 13.21 -4.26
C CYS A 103 -11.53 14.38 -4.37
N GLY A 104 -11.04 15.61 -4.43
CA GLY A 104 -11.88 16.81 -4.47
C GLY A 104 -12.76 16.98 -3.22
N SER A 105 -13.72 17.90 -3.28
CA SER A 105 -14.62 18.27 -2.17
C SER A 105 -15.89 17.42 -2.11
N SER A 106 -15.88 16.17 -2.56
CA SER A 106 -17.06 15.30 -2.53
C SER A 106 -17.45 14.94 -1.08
N VAL A 107 -18.75 14.84 -0.81
CA VAL A 107 -19.31 14.41 0.48
C VAL A 107 -18.82 13.00 0.87
N VAL A 108 -18.59 12.14 -0.12
CA VAL A 108 -17.96 10.82 0.07
C VAL A 108 -16.71 10.74 -0.82
N PRO A 109 -15.52 11.12 -0.28
CA PRO A 109 -14.31 11.10 -1.06
C PRO A 109 -13.98 9.67 -1.52
N SER A 110 -13.75 9.52 -2.82
CA SER A 110 -13.36 8.24 -3.41
C SER A 110 -12.27 8.43 -4.44
N LEU A 111 -11.12 7.76 -4.22
CA LEU A 111 -10.00 7.81 -5.13
C LEU A 111 -10.27 6.94 -6.36
N ASN A 112 -10.16 7.54 -7.53
CA ASN A 112 -10.26 6.84 -8.82
C ASN A 112 -8.88 6.76 -9.47
N ARG A 113 -8.50 5.59 -10.00
CA ARG A 113 -7.23 5.41 -10.72
C ARG A 113 -7.03 6.42 -11.86
N ASN A 114 -8.11 6.84 -12.51
CA ASN A 114 -8.04 7.79 -13.63
C ASN A 114 -7.57 9.19 -13.20
N VAL A 115 -7.80 9.59 -11.94
CA VAL A 115 -7.25 10.84 -11.40
C VAL A 115 -5.86 10.67 -10.80
N VAL A 116 -5.48 9.43 -10.45
CA VAL A 116 -4.13 9.09 -9.97
C VAL A 116 -3.12 9.05 -11.12
N TYR A 117 -3.48 8.47 -12.24
CA TYR A 117 -2.57 8.26 -13.37
C TYR A 117 -1.92 9.53 -13.93
N PRO A 118 -2.60 10.68 -14.08
CA PRO A 118 -1.97 11.92 -14.55
C PRO A 118 -1.04 12.59 -13.52
N MET A 119 -1.10 12.18 -12.25
CA MET A 119 -0.27 12.77 -11.20
C MET A 119 1.21 12.54 -11.50
N GLU A 120 1.98 13.60 -11.51
CA GLU A 120 3.43 13.55 -11.70
C GLU A 120 4.16 13.41 -10.36
N ALA A 121 5.16 12.53 -10.33
CA ALA A 121 6.03 12.34 -9.18
C ALA A 121 7.50 12.30 -9.61
N PRO A 122 8.44 12.81 -8.77
CA PRO A 122 9.85 12.55 -8.97
C PRO A 122 10.11 11.05 -8.92
N PHE A 123 10.75 10.52 -9.94
CA PHE A 123 10.92 9.08 -10.11
C PHE A 123 12.32 8.74 -10.61
N CYS A 124 12.89 7.65 -10.10
CA CYS A 124 14.12 7.07 -10.56
C CYS A 124 13.81 5.87 -11.47
N SER A 125 14.21 5.93 -12.74
CA SER A 125 13.99 4.83 -13.71
C SER A 125 15.03 3.71 -13.63
N ASP A 126 16.13 3.91 -12.89
CA ASP A 126 17.15 2.88 -12.67
C ASP A 126 16.71 1.91 -11.58
N VAL A 127 16.33 0.69 -11.98
CA VAL A 127 15.86 -0.37 -11.07
C VAL A 127 16.93 -0.78 -10.06
N GLY A 128 18.22 -0.76 -10.44
CA GLY A 128 19.31 -1.05 -9.52
C GLY A 128 19.39 -0.02 -8.39
N LEU A 129 19.13 1.24 -8.70
CA LEU A 129 19.06 2.31 -7.71
C LEU A 129 17.77 2.25 -6.89
N GLN A 130 16.62 1.90 -7.51
CA GLN A 130 15.37 1.64 -6.78
C GLN A 130 15.57 0.60 -5.69
N ASN A 131 16.22 -0.53 -6.03
CA ASN A 131 16.52 -1.61 -5.09
C ASN A 131 17.43 -1.15 -3.93
N LYS A 132 18.42 -0.30 -4.20
CA LYS A 132 19.28 0.26 -3.14
C LYS A 132 18.49 1.16 -2.20
N ILE A 133 17.66 2.06 -2.75
CA ILE A 133 16.80 2.97 -1.96
C ILE A 133 15.85 2.16 -1.10
N SER A 134 15.12 1.20 -1.68
CA SER A 134 14.15 0.38 -0.96
C SER A 134 14.79 -0.50 0.11
N SER A 135 16.00 -0.99 -0.11
CA SER A 135 16.77 -1.75 0.87
C SER A 135 17.12 -0.91 2.10
N ILE A 136 17.61 0.32 1.90
CA ILE A 136 17.94 1.24 3.00
C ILE A 136 16.68 1.56 3.80
N LEU A 137 15.60 1.98 3.13
CA LEU A 137 14.33 2.33 3.79
C LEU A 137 13.71 1.14 4.52
N SER A 138 13.75 -0.06 3.92
CA SER A 138 13.28 -1.29 4.58
C SER A 138 14.07 -1.67 5.81
N THR A 139 15.37 -1.34 5.85
CA THR A 139 16.20 -1.56 7.04
C THR A 139 15.77 -0.62 8.18
N LEU A 140 15.46 0.63 7.85
CA LEU A 140 14.93 1.59 8.82
C LEU A 140 13.54 1.16 9.35
N ASP A 141 12.64 0.72 8.48
CA ASP A 141 11.33 0.19 8.88
C ASP A 141 11.48 -0.97 9.88
N LYS A 142 12.32 -1.95 9.55
CA LYS A 142 12.61 -3.08 10.46
C LYS A 142 13.14 -2.62 11.81
N ARG A 143 13.99 -1.60 11.82
CA ARG A 143 14.52 -1.04 13.07
C ARG A 143 13.41 -0.40 13.90
N ILE A 144 12.51 0.36 13.25
CA ILE A 144 11.33 0.97 13.90
C ILE A 144 10.41 -0.10 14.47
N GLU A 145 10.10 -1.14 13.70
CA GLU A 145 9.25 -2.26 14.13
C GLU A 145 9.84 -2.97 15.36
N ASN A 146 11.15 -3.25 15.35
CA ASN A 146 11.85 -3.88 16.47
C ASN A 146 11.81 -3.00 17.73
N LEU A 147 12.10 -1.70 17.61
CA LEU A 147 12.05 -0.77 18.75
C LEU A 147 10.62 -0.66 19.32
N ARG A 148 9.60 -0.62 18.48
CA ARG A 148 8.19 -0.65 18.92
C ARG A 148 7.82 -1.94 19.65
N ALA A 149 8.34 -3.08 19.17
CA ALA A 149 8.12 -4.37 19.84
C ALA A 149 8.80 -4.40 21.22
N GLN A 150 10.06 -3.93 21.32
CA GLN A 150 10.80 -3.81 22.58
C GLN A 150 10.07 -2.90 23.58
N ASN A 151 9.61 -1.72 23.14
CA ASN A 151 8.87 -0.81 23.99
C ASN A 151 7.60 -1.45 24.55
N ARG A 152 6.83 -2.17 23.73
CA ARG A 152 5.63 -2.89 24.21
C ARG A 152 5.97 -3.92 25.30
N VAL A 153 7.05 -4.67 25.13
CA VAL A 153 7.49 -5.64 26.15
C VAL A 153 7.90 -4.94 27.45
N LEU A 154 8.67 -3.85 27.35
CA LEU A 154 9.11 -3.08 28.52
C LEU A 154 7.92 -2.47 29.27
N GLU A 155 6.92 -1.90 28.53
CA GLU A 155 5.72 -1.35 29.13
C GLU A 155 4.87 -2.43 29.85
N GLN A 156 4.81 -3.64 29.28
CA GLN A 156 4.12 -4.76 29.93
C GLN A 156 4.85 -5.19 31.21
N THR A 157 6.19 -5.30 31.17
CA THR A 157 7.01 -5.68 32.32
C THR A 157 6.93 -4.64 33.44
N ALA A 158 6.86 -3.35 33.11
CA ALA A 158 6.77 -2.27 34.11
C ALA A 158 5.41 -2.18 34.79
N LYS A 159 4.36 -2.81 34.24
CA LYS A 159 3.01 -2.85 34.82
C LYS A 159 2.78 -4.07 35.73
N THR A 160 3.72 -5.00 35.78
CA THR A 160 3.69 -6.20 36.63
C THR A 160 4.43 -5.95 37.93
#